data_244506b16436705a621261ac6a058bc1
#
_entry.id   244506b16436705a621261ac6a058bc1
#
_cell.length_a   1.000
_cell.length_b   1.000
_cell.length_c   1.000
_cell.angle_alpha   90.00
_cell.angle_beta   90.00
_cell.angle_gamma   90.00
#
_symmetry.space_group_name_H-M   'P 1'
#
loop_
_entity.id
_entity.type
_entity.pdbx_description
1 polymer ?
#
loop_
_entity_poly.entity_id
_entity_poly.type
_entity_poly.pdbx_seq_one_letter_code
_entity_poly.pdbx_strand_id
1 'polypeptide(L)'
;HHRLVGSEMCIRDSNNSLIVLVQKFNSSTWETVSEYNVETLEMAIKIAEDLELPYENIGNFPIIPGGFTGILGYDLNRWSVGINLANNPKDGTLLGVLWRSDAWWIHDRKTNELTIISVPNHPWLKEVDSDGLSIVSNNIISELKDFSVPESESDASHAKKVDKIKESITKGHFYQLNYGRKWAGSMPDHPWNAFQRMTMINPSPFSSWLYVHDHGWSIASASPERLLRTSKGIVSTRPIKGTHPRGRSLKEDKNLQIEMVSSEKEIAEHLMLVDLKKHDLSKICEPGSVYWSDFRIEALSTVQHLVSGVSGKLISNIGFSQIISALFPGGSITGCPKIASIAAINAVSY
;
A
#
# COMPACT_ATOMS: atom_id res chain seq x y z
N HIS A 1 -1.20 24.19 14.88
CA HIS A 1 -0.92 22.92 14.21
C HIS A 1 -0.24 21.96 15.19
N HIS A 2 -1.02 21.13 15.88
CA HIS A 2 -0.44 20.05 16.68
C HIS A 2 -0.10 18.88 15.75
N ARG A 3 1.18 18.55 15.62
CA ARG A 3 1.59 17.41 14.82
C ARG A 3 1.29 16.10 15.55
N LEU A 4 0.71 15.16 14.80
CA LEU A 4 0.36 13.80 15.21
C LEU A 4 1.57 12.88 15.43
N VAL A 5 2.79 13.36 15.14
CA VAL A 5 3.93 12.51 14.85
C VAL A 5 5.09 12.84 15.76
N GLY A 6 5.49 11.88 16.58
CA GLY A 6 6.63 12.02 17.49
C GLY A 6 7.98 11.78 16.84
N SER A 7 8.04 11.02 15.74
CA SER A 7 9.27 10.73 14.98
C SER A 7 8.95 10.44 13.52
N GLU A 8 9.87 10.80 12.64
CA GLU A 8 9.85 10.47 11.21
C GLU A 8 11.08 9.65 10.87
N MET A 9 10.91 8.67 10.00
CA MET A 9 11.98 7.87 9.44
C MET A 9 11.95 7.98 7.92
N CYS A 10 13.01 8.53 7.32
CA CYS A 10 13.18 8.62 5.88
C CYS A 10 14.14 7.54 5.41
N ILE A 11 13.74 6.79 4.38
CA ILE A 11 14.59 5.77 3.73
C ILE A 11 15.00 6.30 2.36
N ARG A 12 16.31 6.43 2.13
CA ARG A 12 16.89 6.96 0.90
C ARG A 12 17.82 5.94 0.24
N ASP A 13 17.92 6.04 -1.08
CA ASP A 13 18.95 5.31 -1.83
C ASP A 13 20.34 5.90 -1.58
N SER A 14 21.34 5.03 -1.49
CA SER A 14 22.76 5.39 -1.44
C SER A 14 23.58 4.33 -2.18
N ASN A 15 23.80 4.53 -3.47
CA ASN A 15 24.61 3.67 -4.36
C ASN A 15 24.33 2.16 -4.25
N ASN A 16 24.68 1.51 -3.16
CA ASN A 16 24.47 0.06 -2.94
C ASN A 16 23.85 -0.25 -1.57
N SER A 17 23.42 0.75 -0.84
CA SER A 17 22.83 0.62 0.50
C SER A 17 21.62 1.52 0.65
N LEU A 18 20.94 1.42 1.79
CA LEU A 18 19.89 2.34 2.20
C LEU A 18 20.41 3.23 3.33
N ILE A 19 20.21 4.52 3.20
CA ILE A 19 20.39 5.45 4.32
C ILE A 19 19.04 5.62 5.00
N VAL A 20 19.00 5.36 6.29
CA VAL A 20 17.82 5.55 7.14
C VAL A 20 18.08 6.71 8.08
N LEU A 21 17.34 7.80 7.90
CA LEU A 21 17.38 8.97 8.77
C LEU A 21 16.24 8.90 9.77
N VAL A 22 16.55 8.89 11.05
CA VAL A 22 15.57 9.04 12.12
C VAL A 22 15.56 10.49 12.57
N GLN A 23 14.39 11.12 12.48
CA GLN A 23 14.20 12.53 12.75
C GLN A 23 13.18 12.74 13.86
N LYS A 24 13.38 13.75 14.69
CA LYS A 24 12.39 14.22 15.68
C LYS A 24 11.98 15.64 15.36
N PHE A 25 10.71 15.93 15.58
CA PHE A 25 10.20 17.27 15.42
C PHE A 25 10.49 18.10 16.67
N ASN A 26 11.16 19.22 16.47
CA ASN A 26 11.55 20.16 17.51
C ASN A 26 10.77 21.46 17.28
N SER A 27 9.57 21.58 17.82
CA SER A 27 8.69 22.76 17.78
C SER A 27 8.50 23.45 16.41
N SER A 28 9.50 23.46 15.54
CA SER A 28 9.47 24.15 14.24
C SER A 28 10.07 23.35 13.07
N THR A 29 11.04 22.48 13.33
CA THR A 29 11.79 21.75 12.30
C THR A 29 12.02 20.30 12.67
N TRP A 30 12.33 19.47 11.67
CA TRP A 30 12.81 18.11 11.87
C TRP A 30 14.32 18.13 12.08
N GLU A 31 14.78 17.51 13.15
CA GLU A 31 16.20 17.32 13.45
C GLU A 31 16.55 15.85 13.31
N THR A 32 17.58 15.55 12.53
CA THR A 32 18.12 14.19 12.42
C THR A 32 18.81 13.82 13.73
N VAL A 33 18.27 12.82 14.42
CA VAL A 33 18.80 12.31 15.69
C VAL A 33 19.67 11.08 15.51
N SER A 34 19.47 10.35 14.41
CA SER A 34 20.28 9.18 14.05
C SER A 34 20.28 8.95 12.56
N GLU A 35 21.40 8.43 12.06
CA GLU A 35 21.59 8.00 10.69
C GLU A 35 22.15 6.58 10.68
N TYR A 36 21.58 5.72 9.85
CA TYR A 36 21.99 4.33 9.69
C TYR A 36 22.25 4.05 8.23
N ASN A 37 23.29 3.27 7.95
CA ASN A 37 23.55 2.72 6.63
C ASN A 37 23.27 1.21 6.71
N VAL A 38 22.31 0.73 5.93
CA VAL A 38 21.82 -0.65 5.96
C VAL A 38 21.76 -1.27 4.58
N GLU A 39 21.93 -2.58 4.49
CA GLU A 39 22.05 -3.30 3.22
C GLU A 39 20.72 -3.90 2.74
N THR A 40 19.72 -4.03 3.63
CA THR A 40 18.44 -4.69 3.32
C THR A 40 17.24 -3.87 3.79
N LEU A 41 16.10 -4.08 3.12
CA LEU A 41 14.82 -3.50 3.57
C LEU A 41 14.44 -4.00 4.97
N GLU A 42 14.75 -5.27 5.30
CA GLU A 42 14.50 -5.82 6.62
C GLU A 42 15.21 -5.02 7.72
N MET A 43 16.50 -4.72 7.52
CA MET A 43 17.27 -3.91 8.47
C MET A 43 16.69 -2.49 8.60
N ALA A 44 16.27 -1.88 7.49
CA ALA A 44 15.64 -0.56 7.52
C ALA A 44 14.32 -0.56 8.32
N ILE A 45 13.44 -1.53 8.10
CA ILE A 45 12.18 -1.65 8.84
C ILE A 45 12.40 -2.04 10.30
N LYS A 46 13.46 -2.82 10.59
CA LYS A 46 13.83 -3.17 11.97
C LYS A 46 14.12 -1.95 12.83
N ILE A 47 14.71 -0.91 12.27
CA ILE A 47 14.93 0.37 12.96
C ILE A 47 13.58 0.98 13.39
N ALA A 48 12.56 0.97 12.52
CA ALA A 48 11.23 1.45 12.90
C ALA A 48 10.60 0.58 14.00
N GLU A 49 10.71 -0.73 13.88
CA GLU A 49 10.20 -1.69 14.87
C GLU A 49 10.83 -1.46 16.26
N ASP A 50 12.15 -1.19 16.32
CA ASP A 50 12.87 -0.92 17.58
C ASP A 50 12.52 0.46 18.17
N LEU A 51 11.95 1.36 17.39
CA LEU A 51 11.50 2.69 17.81
C LEU A 51 10.02 2.74 18.20
N GLU A 52 9.27 1.65 18.00
CA GLU A 52 7.88 1.56 18.44
C GLU A 52 7.80 1.72 19.97
N LEU A 53 6.77 2.43 20.41
CA LEU A 53 6.51 2.53 21.84
C LEU A 53 5.81 1.26 22.32
N PRO A 54 6.20 0.75 23.51
CA PRO A 54 5.45 -0.34 24.12
C PRO A 54 4.02 0.12 24.40
N TYR A 55 3.05 -0.70 24.05
CA TYR A 55 1.65 -0.43 24.29
C TYR A 55 1.04 -1.48 25.21
N GLU A 56 0.13 -1.04 26.09
CA GLU A 56 -0.77 -1.93 26.78
C GLU A 56 -1.93 -2.31 25.83
N ASN A 57 -2.48 -3.51 26.02
CA ASN A 57 -3.58 -4.00 25.18
C ASN A 57 -4.82 -3.10 25.37
N ILE A 58 -5.05 -2.21 24.44
CA ILE A 58 -6.17 -1.25 24.43
C ILE A 58 -7.46 -1.82 23.82
N GLY A 59 -7.59 -3.14 23.71
CA GLY A 59 -8.78 -3.80 23.19
C GLY A 59 -8.72 -4.13 21.70
N ASN A 60 -9.85 -4.17 21.01
CA ASN A 60 -9.97 -4.60 19.61
C ASN A 60 -9.78 -3.48 18.58
N PHE A 61 -9.05 -2.43 18.90
CA PHE A 61 -8.80 -1.35 17.95
C PHE A 61 -7.84 -1.80 16.85
N PRO A 62 -8.07 -1.36 15.60
CA PRO A 62 -7.25 -1.75 14.45
C PRO A 62 -5.88 -1.07 14.41
N ILE A 63 -5.65 -0.08 15.24
CA ILE A 63 -4.48 0.80 15.24
C ILE A 63 -3.97 0.93 16.66
N ILE A 64 -2.66 1.05 16.80
CA ILE A 64 -1.97 1.16 18.09
C ILE A 64 -1.25 2.51 18.13
N PRO A 65 -1.42 3.33 19.19
CA PRO A 65 -0.60 4.54 19.36
C PRO A 65 0.85 4.16 19.62
N GLY A 66 1.77 4.94 19.05
CA GLY A 66 3.21 4.68 19.12
C GLY A 66 3.75 3.72 18.05
N GLY A 67 2.89 3.12 17.23
CA GLY A 67 3.27 2.36 16.05
C GLY A 67 3.55 3.25 14.83
N PHE A 68 4.15 2.66 13.80
CA PHE A 68 4.49 3.37 12.57
C PHE A 68 3.41 3.27 11.50
N THR A 69 3.20 4.36 10.80
CA THR A 69 2.43 4.45 9.55
C THR A 69 3.27 5.14 8.48
N GLY A 70 2.98 4.89 7.21
CA GLY A 70 3.72 5.56 6.15
C GLY A 70 3.62 4.87 4.81
N ILE A 71 4.65 5.08 3.98
CA ILE A 71 4.72 4.57 2.63
C ILE A 71 6.09 3.96 2.35
N LEU A 72 6.09 2.83 1.66
CA LEU A 72 7.26 2.18 1.09
C LEU A 72 7.13 2.18 -0.43
N GLY A 73 8.03 2.88 -1.11
CA GLY A 73 8.06 2.98 -2.56
C GLY A 73 8.46 1.66 -3.22
N TYR A 74 7.94 1.41 -4.42
CA TYR A 74 8.20 0.18 -5.16
C TYR A 74 9.70 -0.10 -5.35
N ASP A 75 10.52 0.92 -5.56
CA ASP A 75 11.96 0.78 -5.82
C ASP A 75 12.76 0.21 -4.64
N LEU A 76 12.18 0.15 -3.44
CA LEU A 76 12.73 -0.62 -2.31
C LEU A 76 12.81 -2.13 -2.57
N ASN A 77 12.16 -2.63 -3.65
CA ASN A 77 12.22 -4.04 -4.03
C ASN A 77 13.66 -4.55 -4.24
N ARG A 78 14.59 -3.70 -4.68
CA ARG A 78 16.00 -4.02 -4.82
C ARG A 78 16.60 -4.60 -3.54
N TRP A 79 16.27 -4.00 -2.41
CA TRP A 79 16.79 -4.39 -1.10
C TRP A 79 15.92 -5.42 -0.36
N SER A 80 14.73 -5.73 -0.90
CA SER A 80 13.89 -6.81 -0.35
C SER A 80 14.13 -8.15 -1.02
N VAL A 81 14.40 -8.16 -2.34
CA VAL A 81 14.58 -9.41 -3.09
C VAL A 81 16.05 -9.77 -3.36
N GLY A 82 16.99 -8.88 -3.05
CA GLY A 82 18.42 -9.13 -3.13
C GLY A 82 18.95 -9.42 -4.55
N ILE A 83 18.37 -8.77 -5.56
CA ILE A 83 18.81 -8.93 -6.97
C ILE A 83 19.43 -7.63 -7.49
N ASN A 84 20.42 -7.78 -8.35
CA ASN A 84 20.96 -6.65 -9.10
C ASN A 84 19.98 -6.27 -10.21
N LEU A 85 19.49 -5.04 -10.18
CA LEU A 85 18.62 -4.46 -11.18
C LEU A 85 19.45 -3.68 -12.20
N ALA A 86 19.01 -3.69 -13.47
CA ALA A 86 19.69 -2.99 -14.55
C ALA A 86 19.68 -1.47 -14.36
N ASN A 87 18.61 -0.95 -13.75
CA ASN A 87 18.42 0.47 -13.53
C ASN A 87 18.16 0.73 -12.03
N ASN A 88 18.79 1.76 -11.52
CA ASN A 88 18.71 2.15 -10.12
C ASN A 88 18.06 3.53 -9.98
N PRO A 89 17.39 3.80 -8.85
CA PRO A 89 17.05 5.16 -8.46
C PRO A 89 18.32 6.03 -8.43
N LYS A 90 18.14 7.34 -8.58
CA LYS A 90 19.24 8.28 -8.38
C LYS A 90 19.64 8.28 -6.90
N ASP A 91 20.96 8.41 -6.67
CA ASP A 91 21.49 8.53 -5.31
C ASP A 91 20.77 9.64 -4.53
N GLY A 92 20.46 9.38 -3.28
CA GLY A 92 19.68 10.28 -2.41
C GLY A 92 18.16 10.26 -2.66
N THR A 93 17.64 9.49 -3.62
CA THR A 93 16.19 9.38 -3.86
C THR A 93 15.46 8.90 -2.59
N LEU A 94 14.41 9.62 -2.21
CA LEU A 94 13.53 9.21 -1.11
C LEU A 94 12.68 8.01 -1.54
N LEU A 95 12.90 6.87 -0.91
CA LEU A 95 12.26 5.60 -1.24
C LEU A 95 11.14 5.21 -0.27
N GLY A 96 11.14 5.75 0.93
CA GLY A 96 10.09 5.50 1.91
C GLY A 96 10.10 6.52 3.03
N VAL A 97 8.92 6.72 3.62
CA VAL A 97 8.76 7.56 4.81
C VAL A 97 7.83 6.85 5.77
N LEU A 98 8.24 6.73 7.01
CA LEU A 98 7.45 6.15 8.10
C LEU A 98 7.36 7.15 9.26
N TRP A 99 6.16 7.32 9.79
CA TRP A 99 5.91 8.19 10.95
C TRP A 99 5.44 7.36 12.13
N ARG A 100 6.01 7.59 13.30
CA ARG A 100 5.45 7.09 14.54
C ARG A 100 4.27 7.96 14.95
N SER A 101 3.10 7.36 14.96
CA SER A 101 1.85 8.07 15.26
C SER A 101 1.49 7.92 16.73
N ASP A 102 1.59 9.01 17.46
CA ASP A 102 1.35 9.04 18.91
C ASP A 102 -0.16 9.17 19.25
N ALA A 103 -0.99 9.54 18.28
CA ALA A 103 -2.45 9.60 18.41
C ALA A 103 -3.19 9.33 17.10
N TRP A 104 -4.42 8.85 17.22
CA TRP A 104 -5.32 8.54 16.11
C TRP A 104 -6.74 8.97 16.41
N TRP A 105 -7.43 9.50 15.38
CA TRP A 105 -8.86 9.63 15.33
C TRP A 105 -9.43 8.50 14.49
N ILE A 106 -10.35 7.73 15.06
CA ILE A 106 -10.99 6.59 14.39
C ILE A 106 -12.47 6.86 14.31
N HIS A 107 -12.99 6.97 13.08
CA HIS A 107 -14.41 7.09 12.82
C HIS A 107 -14.97 5.74 12.35
N ASP A 108 -15.80 5.11 13.17
CA ASP A 108 -16.56 3.93 12.76
C ASP A 108 -17.84 4.39 12.04
N ARG A 109 -17.86 4.14 10.72
CA ARG A 109 -19.00 4.54 9.87
C ARG A 109 -20.28 3.73 10.13
N LYS A 110 -20.19 2.56 10.79
CA LYS A 110 -21.35 1.72 11.07
C LYS A 110 -22.08 2.21 12.31
N THR A 111 -21.33 2.54 13.36
CA THR A 111 -21.88 3.07 14.62
C THR A 111 -21.96 4.59 14.62
N ASN A 112 -21.27 5.25 13.67
CA ASN A 112 -21.07 6.70 13.60
C ASN A 112 -20.37 7.24 14.86
N GLU A 113 -19.50 6.43 15.45
CA GLU A 113 -18.72 6.81 16.62
C GLU A 113 -17.34 7.31 16.20
N LEU A 114 -16.87 8.33 16.90
CA LEU A 114 -15.51 8.86 16.77
C LEU A 114 -14.74 8.53 18.05
N THR A 115 -13.65 7.80 17.89
CA THR A 115 -12.78 7.39 19.01
C THR A 115 -11.40 8.00 18.85
N ILE A 116 -10.85 8.48 19.96
CA ILE A 116 -9.45 8.92 20.03
C ILE A 116 -8.64 7.86 20.75
N ILE A 117 -7.53 7.48 20.15
CA ILE A 117 -6.53 6.60 20.77
C ILE A 117 -5.21 7.35 20.75
N SER A 118 -4.54 7.44 21.88
CA SER A 118 -3.28 8.15 21.99
C SER A 118 -2.34 7.54 23.04
N VAL A 119 -1.07 7.90 22.94
CA VAL A 119 -0.13 7.70 24.07
C VAL A 119 -0.59 8.51 25.29
N PRO A 120 -0.22 8.11 26.52
CA PRO A 120 -0.59 8.86 27.72
C PRO A 120 -0.20 10.34 27.65
N ASN A 121 -1.07 11.20 28.17
CA ASN A 121 -0.87 12.66 28.25
C ASN A 121 -0.74 13.38 26.89
N HIS A 122 -1.21 12.78 25.78
CA HIS A 122 -1.25 13.46 24.50
C HIS A 122 -2.15 14.71 24.56
N PRO A 123 -1.73 15.86 23.96
CA PRO A 123 -2.51 17.13 24.04
C PRO A 123 -3.96 17.01 23.54
N TRP A 124 -4.22 16.18 22.56
CA TRP A 124 -5.57 15.96 22.01
C TRP A 124 -6.59 15.44 23.02
N LEU A 125 -6.16 14.75 24.08
CA LEU A 125 -7.08 14.31 25.13
C LEU A 125 -7.70 15.48 25.90
N LYS A 126 -7.03 16.64 25.92
CA LYS A 126 -7.54 17.87 26.56
C LYS A 126 -8.47 18.67 25.64
N GLU A 127 -8.27 18.58 24.34
CA GLU A 127 -9.07 19.31 23.34
C GLU A 127 -10.47 18.72 23.17
N VAL A 128 -10.64 17.43 23.45
CA VAL A 128 -11.95 16.74 23.33
C VAL A 128 -12.92 17.10 24.43
N ASP A 129 -12.43 17.45 25.61
CA ASP A 129 -13.27 17.78 26.77
C ASP A 129 -13.90 19.17 26.68
N SER A 130 -13.45 20.02 25.74
CA SER A 130 -13.81 21.43 25.81
C SER A 130 -15.01 21.86 24.99
N ASP A 131 -15.32 21.38 23.81
CA ASP A 131 -16.46 21.92 23.02
C ASP A 131 -16.84 21.13 21.77
N GLY A 132 -17.05 19.91 21.81
CA GLY A 132 -17.59 19.15 20.65
C GLY A 132 -16.96 19.51 19.30
N LEU A 133 -16.44 18.56 18.58
CA LEU A 133 -15.89 18.81 17.25
C LEU A 133 -16.90 19.49 16.34
N SER A 134 -16.71 20.76 16.05
CA SER A 134 -17.42 21.41 14.97
C SER A 134 -16.91 20.86 13.64
N ILE A 135 -17.67 19.94 13.06
CA ILE A 135 -17.41 19.48 11.70
C ILE A 135 -17.75 20.65 10.79
N VAL A 136 -16.73 21.37 10.36
CA VAL A 136 -16.88 22.37 9.30
C VAL A 136 -17.09 21.59 8.00
N SER A 137 -18.34 21.40 7.62
CA SER A 137 -18.71 20.84 6.32
C SER A 137 -18.53 21.90 5.24
N ASN A 138 -17.31 22.21 4.87
CA ASN A 138 -17.06 22.97 3.67
C ASN A 138 -17.06 22.02 2.45
N ASN A 139 -18.23 21.54 2.12
CA ASN A 139 -18.46 20.69 0.95
C ASN A 139 -18.66 21.49 -0.32
N ILE A 140 -17.76 22.39 -0.63
CA ILE A 140 -17.67 22.91 -2.00
C ILE A 140 -16.55 22.15 -2.68
N ILE A 141 -16.89 20.98 -3.22
CA ILE A 141 -16.04 20.37 -4.23
C ILE A 141 -16.17 21.28 -5.44
N SER A 142 -15.18 22.13 -5.64
CA SER A 142 -15.11 22.97 -6.84
C SER A 142 -15.20 22.11 -8.09
N GLU A 143 -15.90 22.59 -9.12
CA GLU A 143 -15.92 21.93 -10.41
C GLU A 143 -14.47 21.68 -10.87
N LEU A 144 -14.22 20.50 -11.44
CA LEU A 144 -12.93 20.18 -12.03
C LEU A 144 -12.62 21.21 -13.12
N LYS A 145 -11.56 21.96 -12.94
CA LYS A 145 -10.98 22.70 -14.07
C LYS A 145 -10.37 21.68 -15.02
N ASP A 146 -10.76 21.74 -16.27
CA ASP A 146 -10.12 20.95 -17.30
C ASP A 146 -8.63 21.21 -17.31
N PHE A 147 -7.86 20.16 -17.13
CA PHE A 147 -6.40 20.23 -17.25
C PHE A 147 -5.94 19.11 -18.18
N SER A 148 -5.05 19.43 -19.08
CA SER A 148 -4.38 18.42 -19.89
C SER A 148 -3.22 17.84 -19.11
N VAL A 149 -3.22 16.53 -18.98
CA VAL A 149 -2.06 15.79 -18.44
C VAL A 149 -1.22 15.37 -19.64
N PRO A 150 -0.07 15.99 -19.88
CA PRO A 150 0.81 15.55 -20.94
C PRO A 150 1.26 14.12 -20.65
N GLU A 151 1.23 13.31 -21.70
CA GLU A 151 1.64 11.92 -21.64
C GLU A 151 3.16 11.83 -21.52
N SER A 152 3.65 11.06 -20.56
CA SER A 152 5.10 10.85 -20.38
C SER A 152 5.66 9.78 -21.32
N GLU A 153 4.80 8.90 -21.85
CA GLU A 153 5.14 7.85 -22.81
C GLU A 153 4.07 7.80 -23.92
N SER A 154 4.50 7.74 -25.19
CA SER A 154 3.58 7.63 -26.31
C SER A 154 2.89 6.26 -26.37
N ASP A 155 1.68 6.19 -26.96
CA ASP A 155 0.96 4.93 -27.19
C ASP A 155 1.80 3.90 -27.97
N ALA A 156 2.53 4.35 -28.98
CA ALA A 156 3.39 3.49 -29.78
C ALA A 156 4.58 2.91 -28.95
N SER A 157 5.20 3.72 -28.09
CA SER A 157 6.26 3.26 -27.20
C SER A 157 5.73 2.24 -26.20
N HIS A 158 4.59 2.53 -25.57
CA HIS A 158 3.93 1.64 -24.63
C HIS A 158 3.57 0.29 -25.28
N ALA A 159 2.90 0.31 -26.45
CA ALA A 159 2.54 -0.87 -27.20
C ALA A 159 3.78 -1.75 -27.54
N LYS A 160 4.87 -1.14 -27.99
CA LYS A 160 6.12 -1.85 -28.28
C LYS A 160 6.71 -2.55 -27.06
N LYS A 161 6.63 -1.92 -25.87
CA LYS A 161 7.10 -2.53 -24.62
C LYS A 161 6.19 -3.69 -24.21
N VAL A 162 4.86 -3.53 -24.34
CA VAL A 162 3.89 -4.60 -24.09
C VAL A 162 4.13 -5.81 -25.02
N ASP A 163 4.43 -5.59 -26.30
CA ASP A 163 4.72 -6.67 -27.23
C ASP A 163 5.99 -7.45 -26.83
N LYS A 164 7.05 -6.76 -26.40
CA LYS A 164 8.26 -7.43 -25.86
C LYS A 164 7.96 -8.26 -24.61
N ILE A 165 7.06 -7.76 -23.74
CA ILE A 165 6.62 -8.50 -22.56
C ILE A 165 5.87 -9.77 -22.99
N LYS A 166 4.95 -9.67 -23.95
CA LYS A 166 4.22 -10.83 -24.48
C LYS A 166 5.14 -11.87 -25.12
N GLU A 167 6.15 -11.44 -25.88
CA GLU A 167 7.18 -12.34 -26.42
C GLU A 167 7.92 -13.09 -25.31
N SER A 168 8.27 -12.39 -24.21
CA SER A 168 8.95 -12.99 -23.08
C SER A 168 8.06 -14.01 -22.34
N ILE A 169 6.75 -13.75 -22.23
CA ILE A 169 5.77 -14.71 -21.71
C ILE A 169 5.72 -15.95 -22.62
N THR A 170 5.64 -15.77 -23.93
CA THR A 170 5.62 -16.88 -24.90
C THR A 170 6.89 -17.74 -24.81
N LYS A 171 8.04 -17.12 -24.51
CA LYS A 171 9.33 -17.83 -24.28
C LYS A 171 9.42 -18.49 -22.91
N GLY A 172 8.42 -18.33 -22.03
CA GLY A 172 8.36 -18.95 -20.72
C GLY A 172 9.23 -18.28 -19.64
N HIS A 173 9.67 -17.03 -19.85
CA HIS A 173 10.47 -16.33 -18.85
C HIS A 173 9.67 -15.98 -17.59
N PHE A 174 8.39 -15.67 -17.75
CA PHE A 174 7.40 -15.44 -16.69
C PHE A 174 6.00 -15.68 -17.22
N TYR A 175 5.02 -15.89 -16.33
CA TYR A 175 3.63 -16.18 -16.70
C TYR A 175 2.80 -14.89 -16.81
N GLN A 176 3.09 -13.91 -15.98
CA GLN A 176 2.39 -12.65 -15.89
C GLN A 176 3.36 -11.55 -15.46
N LEU A 177 3.13 -10.33 -15.97
CA LEU A 177 3.85 -9.14 -15.56
C LEU A 177 2.89 -7.95 -15.56
N ASN A 178 2.90 -7.16 -14.48
CA ASN A 178 2.18 -5.90 -14.41
C ASN A 178 3.08 -4.78 -14.90
N TYR A 179 2.67 -4.15 -15.99
CA TYR A 179 3.36 -3.01 -16.56
C TYR A 179 2.45 -1.78 -16.54
N GLY A 180 2.87 -0.74 -15.84
CA GLY A 180 2.13 0.51 -15.71
C GLY A 180 2.62 1.58 -16.66
N ARG A 181 1.79 2.62 -16.87
CA ARG A 181 2.08 3.82 -17.61
C ARG A 181 1.96 5.02 -16.71
N LYS A 182 2.90 5.96 -16.81
CA LYS A 182 2.92 7.17 -16.00
C LYS A 182 2.48 8.36 -16.83
N TRP A 183 1.62 9.17 -16.28
CA TRP A 183 1.28 10.50 -16.78
C TRP A 183 1.77 11.56 -15.80
N ALA A 184 2.26 12.67 -16.33
CA ALA A 184 2.70 13.80 -15.53
C ALA A 184 2.08 15.08 -16.07
N GLY A 185 1.72 15.98 -15.19
CA GLY A 185 1.11 17.27 -15.55
C GLY A 185 1.02 18.19 -14.35
N SER A 186 0.57 19.42 -14.58
CA SER A 186 0.29 20.38 -13.52
C SER A 186 -1.05 20.09 -12.88
N MET A 187 -1.13 20.22 -11.56
CA MET A 187 -2.37 20.11 -10.82
C MET A 187 -2.95 21.51 -10.57
N PRO A 188 -4.15 21.82 -11.09
CA PRO A 188 -4.74 23.16 -10.96
C PRO A 188 -5.37 23.44 -9.60
N ASP A 189 -5.44 22.43 -8.73
CA ASP A 189 -6.17 22.46 -7.47
C ASP A 189 -5.36 21.82 -6.33
N HIS A 190 -5.80 22.04 -5.08
CA HIS A 190 -5.14 21.42 -3.94
C HIS A 190 -5.27 19.89 -3.99
N PRO A 191 -4.19 19.11 -3.74
CA PRO A 191 -4.22 17.66 -3.85
C PRO A 191 -5.31 16.96 -3.00
N TRP A 192 -5.69 17.54 -1.87
CA TRP A 192 -6.80 17.08 -1.04
C TRP A 192 -8.14 17.05 -1.79
N ASN A 193 -8.43 18.09 -2.60
CA ASN A 193 -9.66 18.13 -3.39
C ASN A 193 -9.69 17.02 -4.46
N ALA A 194 -8.53 16.71 -5.04
CA ALA A 194 -8.40 15.58 -5.97
C ALA A 194 -8.68 14.24 -5.26
N PHE A 195 -8.15 14.05 -4.06
CA PHE A 195 -8.43 12.85 -3.25
C PHE A 195 -9.92 12.74 -2.88
N GLN A 196 -10.54 13.81 -2.45
CA GLN A 196 -11.99 13.82 -2.14
C GLN A 196 -12.83 13.41 -3.36
N ARG A 197 -12.57 13.99 -4.54
CA ARG A 197 -13.25 13.62 -5.78
C ARG A 197 -13.03 12.16 -6.15
N MET A 198 -11.79 11.68 -6.07
CA MET A 198 -11.44 10.30 -6.36
C MET A 198 -12.21 9.32 -5.46
N THR A 199 -12.28 9.59 -4.16
CA THR A 199 -12.99 8.73 -3.20
C THR A 199 -14.51 8.80 -3.31
N MET A 200 -15.06 9.91 -3.81
CA MET A 200 -16.49 10.01 -4.11
C MET A 200 -16.89 9.19 -5.35
N ILE A 201 -16.07 9.23 -6.40
CA ILE A 201 -16.32 8.49 -7.64
C ILE A 201 -16.05 7.00 -7.44
N ASN A 202 -14.94 6.67 -6.78
CA ASN A 202 -14.50 5.30 -6.56
C ASN A 202 -14.09 5.07 -5.10
N PRO A 203 -15.04 4.91 -4.18
CA PRO A 203 -14.78 4.61 -2.79
C PRO A 203 -14.16 3.21 -2.67
N SER A 204 -12.87 3.15 -2.40
CA SER A 204 -12.14 1.90 -2.24
C SER A 204 -11.80 1.65 -0.77
N PRO A 205 -11.78 0.38 -0.31
CA PRO A 205 -11.64 0.04 1.11
C PRO A 205 -10.31 0.45 1.75
N PHE A 206 -9.26 0.64 0.93
CA PHE A 206 -7.93 1.08 1.38
C PHE A 206 -7.57 2.44 0.78
N SER A 207 -8.58 3.31 0.58
CA SER A 207 -8.32 4.69 0.18
C SER A 207 -7.52 5.40 1.26
N SER A 208 -6.48 6.11 0.83
CA SER A 208 -5.61 6.84 1.74
C SER A 208 -5.09 8.13 1.11
N TRP A 209 -4.88 9.12 1.95
CA TRP A 209 -4.20 10.34 1.59
C TRP A 209 -3.09 10.61 2.61
N LEU A 210 -1.86 10.66 2.10
CA LEU A 210 -0.69 11.01 2.87
C LEU A 210 -0.17 12.35 2.39
N TYR A 211 0.10 13.25 3.31
CA TYR A 211 0.69 14.54 3.04
C TYR A 211 2.00 14.68 3.80
N VAL A 212 3.07 14.84 3.06
CA VAL A 212 4.42 14.96 3.61
C VAL A 212 4.84 16.41 3.46
N HIS A 213 4.45 17.20 4.45
CA HIS A 213 4.59 18.67 4.42
C HIS A 213 6.03 19.09 4.13
N ASP A 214 6.99 18.53 4.86
CA ASP A 214 8.37 18.98 4.81
C ASP A 214 9.11 18.54 3.54
N HIS A 215 8.56 17.56 2.83
CA HIS A 215 9.05 17.13 1.52
C HIS A 215 8.26 17.68 0.34
N GLY A 216 7.22 18.47 0.61
CA GLY A 216 6.45 19.18 -0.41
C GLY A 216 5.65 18.28 -1.36
N TRP A 217 5.28 17.06 -0.97
CA TRP A 217 4.47 16.16 -1.79
C TRP A 217 3.35 15.47 -1.01
N SER A 218 2.39 14.96 -1.74
CA SER A 218 1.30 14.14 -1.19
C SER A 218 0.99 12.98 -2.12
N ILE A 219 0.39 11.94 -1.54
CA ILE A 219 -0.10 10.77 -2.26
C ILE A 219 -1.57 10.59 -1.96
N ALA A 220 -2.38 10.51 -3.02
CA ALA A 220 -3.77 10.12 -2.98
C ALA A 220 -3.92 8.73 -3.59
N SER A 221 -4.49 7.79 -2.85
CA SER A 221 -4.68 6.41 -3.27
C SER A 221 -6.11 5.95 -3.09
N ALA A 222 -6.65 5.21 -4.06
CA ALA A 222 -7.93 4.49 -3.98
C ALA A 222 -7.70 3.00 -4.20
N SER A 223 -6.90 2.37 -3.34
CA SER A 223 -6.54 0.95 -3.47
C SER A 223 -7.68 0.04 -3.04
N PRO A 224 -8.05 -0.95 -3.85
CA PRO A 224 -9.02 -1.99 -3.47
C PRO A 224 -8.35 -3.17 -2.74
N GLU A 225 -7.04 -3.35 -2.85
CA GLU A 225 -6.34 -4.56 -2.43
C GLU A 225 -5.55 -4.39 -1.14
N ARG A 226 -5.67 -5.37 -0.27
CA ARG A 226 -4.90 -5.48 0.98
C ARG A 226 -3.68 -6.37 0.79
N LEU A 227 -2.49 -5.80 0.97
CA LEU A 227 -1.25 -6.58 0.92
C LEU A 227 -1.23 -7.64 2.04
N LEU A 228 -1.40 -7.23 3.29
CA LEU A 228 -1.41 -8.11 4.44
C LEU A 228 -2.19 -7.50 5.62
N ARG A 229 -2.55 -8.36 6.55
CA ARG A 229 -3.01 -8.02 7.90
C ARG A 229 -2.49 -9.07 8.87
N THR A 230 -1.95 -8.64 9.99
CA THR A 230 -1.60 -9.51 11.12
C THR A 230 -2.53 -9.25 12.29
N SER A 231 -2.96 -10.30 12.96
CA SER A 231 -3.79 -10.21 14.16
C SER A 231 -3.69 -11.51 14.94
N LYS A 232 -3.35 -11.44 16.24
CA LYS A 232 -3.31 -12.60 17.14
C LYS A 232 -2.49 -13.78 16.58
N GLY A 233 -1.31 -13.49 15.99
CA GLY A 233 -0.43 -14.52 15.42
C GLY A 233 -0.89 -15.09 14.07
N ILE A 234 -1.99 -14.58 13.49
CA ILE A 234 -2.44 -14.93 12.14
C ILE A 234 -2.08 -13.83 11.17
N VAL A 235 -1.49 -14.19 10.04
CA VAL A 235 -1.32 -13.30 8.89
C VAL A 235 -2.32 -13.66 7.80
N SER A 236 -2.85 -12.65 7.12
CA SER A 236 -3.78 -12.85 6.00
C SER A 236 -3.55 -11.83 4.90
N THR A 237 -3.77 -12.26 3.65
CA THR A 237 -3.77 -11.42 2.46
C THR A 237 -5.07 -11.61 1.69
N ARG A 238 -5.40 -10.66 0.81
CA ARG A 238 -6.65 -10.72 0.03
C ARG A 238 -6.37 -10.32 -1.43
N PRO A 239 -5.85 -11.29 -2.23
CA PRO A 239 -5.63 -11.06 -3.65
C PRO A 239 -6.96 -10.84 -4.38
N ILE A 240 -6.88 -9.93 -5.35
CA ILE A 240 -7.97 -9.58 -6.27
C ILE A 240 -7.54 -9.97 -7.68
N LYS A 241 -8.39 -10.70 -8.40
CA LYS A 241 -8.26 -10.93 -9.83
C LYS A 241 -9.64 -11.19 -10.44
N GLY A 242 -9.80 -10.81 -11.70
CA GLY A 242 -11.13 -10.74 -12.28
C GLY A 242 -11.83 -9.44 -11.91
N THR A 243 -12.14 -8.62 -12.91
CA THR A 243 -12.81 -7.34 -12.74
C THR A 243 -13.84 -7.17 -13.81
N HIS A 244 -15.08 -7.06 -13.40
CA HIS A 244 -16.21 -6.77 -14.29
C HIS A 244 -16.87 -5.44 -13.89
N PRO A 245 -17.50 -4.73 -14.83
CA PRO A 245 -18.30 -3.55 -14.49
C PRO A 245 -19.52 -3.95 -13.66
N ARG A 246 -20.13 -2.98 -13.02
CA ARG A 246 -21.45 -3.15 -12.40
C ARG A 246 -22.54 -3.19 -13.49
N GLY A 247 -23.53 -4.02 -13.26
CA GLY A 247 -24.72 -4.07 -14.11
C GLY A 247 -25.62 -2.85 -13.92
N ARG A 248 -26.32 -2.42 -14.98
CA ARG A 248 -27.31 -1.32 -14.93
C ARG A 248 -28.59 -1.71 -14.19
N SER A 249 -28.79 -3.00 -13.94
CA SER A 249 -29.88 -3.57 -13.16
C SER A 249 -29.37 -4.73 -12.31
N LEU A 250 -30.12 -5.10 -11.27
CA LEU A 250 -29.77 -6.26 -10.42
C LEU A 250 -29.64 -7.55 -11.22
N LYS A 251 -30.46 -7.74 -12.26
CA LYS A 251 -30.39 -8.93 -13.14
C LYS A 251 -29.11 -8.93 -13.96
N GLU A 252 -28.76 -7.81 -14.56
CA GLU A 252 -27.51 -7.66 -15.33
C GLU A 252 -26.30 -7.83 -14.44
N ASP A 253 -26.30 -7.21 -13.26
CA ASP A 253 -25.22 -7.33 -12.27
C ASP A 253 -24.96 -8.80 -11.89
N LYS A 254 -26.03 -9.56 -11.65
CA LYS A 254 -25.95 -11.00 -11.36
C LYS A 254 -25.45 -11.82 -12.55
N ASN A 255 -25.86 -11.47 -13.77
CA ASN A 255 -25.36 -12.16 -14.97
C ASN A 255 -23.85 -11.95 -15.16
N LEU A 256 -23.35 -10.72 -14.96
CA LEU A 256 -21.93 -10.40 -15.02
C LEU A 256 -21.14 -11.16 -13.92
N GLN A 257 -21.73 -11.37 -12.75
CA GLN A 257 -21.12 -12.19 -11.70
C GLN A 257 -21.01 -13.67 -12.11
N ILE A 258 -22.07 -14.22 -12.71
CA ILE A 258 -22.07 -15.59 -13.21
C ILE A 258 -21.04 -15.75 -14.33
N GLU A 259 -20.99 -14.82 -15.28
CA GLU A 259 -20.00 -14.81 -16.36
C GLU A 259 -18.57 -14.84 -15.80
N MET A 260 -18.26 -13.97 -14.83
CA MET A 260 -16.95 -13.87 -14.22
C MET A 260 -16.51 -15.19 -13.54
N VAL A 261 -17.39 -15.85 -12.77
CA VAL A 261 -17.06 -17.12 -12.09
C VAL A 261 -17.10 -18.33 -13.03
N SER A 262 -17.72 -18.19 -14.20
CA SER A 262 -17.78 -19.25 -15.23
C SER A 262 -16.63 -19.14 -16.24
N SER A 263 -15.88 -18.06 -16.21
CA SER A 263 -14.74 -17.85 -17.11
C SER A 263 -13.54 -18.69 -16.64
N GLU A 264 -13.19 -19.74 -17.38
CA GLU A 264 -12.02 -20.57 -17.11
C GLU A 264 -10.74 -19.74 -17.01
N LYS A 265 -10.59 -18.72 -17.85
CA LYS A 265 -9.46 -17.80 -17.85
C LYS A 265 -9.38 -17.01 -16.54
N GLU A 266 -10.48 -16.36 -16.12
CA GLU A 266 -10.53 -15.55 -14.90
C GLU A 266 -10.22 -16.40 -13.66
N ILE A 267 -10.78 -17.59 -13.60
CA ILE A 267 -10.55 -18.53 -12.50
C ILE A 267 -9.10 -19.04 -12.50
N ALA A 268 -8.54 -19.39 -13.65
CA ALA A 268 -7.14 -19.83 -13.74
C ALA A 268 -6.16 -18.74 -13.30
N GLU A 269 -6.36 -17.50 -13.77
CA GLU A 269 -5.56 -16.34 -13.35
C GLU A 269 -5.71 -16.07 -11.84
N HIS A 270 -6.91 -16.21 -11.29
CA HIS A 270 -7.18 -16.03 -9.88
C HIS A 270 -6.48 -17.09 -9.01
N LEU A 271 -6.58 -18.37 -9.41
CA LEU A 271 -5.91 -19.48 -8.73
C LEU A 271 -4.38 -19.32 -8.72
N MET A 272 -3.80 -18.86 -9.84
CA MET A 272 -2.36 -18.56 -9.91
C MET A 272 -1.94 -17.52 -8.87
N LEU A 273 -2.75 -16.46 -8.66
CA LEU A 273 -2.46 -15.46 -7.62
C LEU A 273 -2.63 -16.01 -6.21
N VAL A 274 -3.64 -16.85 -5.98
CA VAL A 274 -3.84 -17.53 -4.68
C VAL A 274 -2.61 -18.38 -4.35
N ASP A 275 -2.09 -19.14 -5.31
CA ASP A 275 -0.90 -19.97 -5.12
C ASP A 275 0.35 -19.12 -4.87
N LEU A 276 0.52 -18.01 -5.59
CA LEU A 276 1.59 -17.06 -5.34
C LEU A 276 1.53 -16.49 -3.90
N LYS A 277 0.34 -16.14 -3.42
CA LYS A 277 0.14 -15.65 -2.04
C LYS A 277 0.39 -16.74 -1.00
N LYS A 278 -0.02 -17.99 -1.28
CA LYS A 278 0.30 -19.13 -0.40
C LYS A 278 1.81 -19.32 -0.31
N HIS A 279 2.52 -19.26 -1.44
CA HIS A 279 3.98 -19.33 -1.48
C HIS A 279 4.64 -18.20 -0.68
N ASP A 280 4.17 -16.95 -0.86
CA ASP A 280 4.70 -15.81 -0.10
C ASP A 280 4.49 -15.99 1.41
N LEU A 281 3.27 -16.39 1.85
CA LEU A 281 2.96 -16.61 3.26
C LEU A 281 3.72 -17.81 3.86
N SER A 282 4.00 -18.86 3.09
CA SER A 282 4.73 -20.03 3.61
C SER A 282 6.16 -19.73 4.04
N LYS A 283 6.73 -18.59 3.65
CA LYS A 283 8.06 -18.14 4.12
C LYS A 283 8.06 -17.65 5.58
N ILE A 284 6.91 -17.23 6.06
CA ILE A 284 6.74 -16.58 7.37
C ILE A 284 5.72 -17.29 8.29
N CYS A 285 5.10 -18.36 7.82
CA CYS A 285 4.11 -19.12 8.55
C CYS A 285 4.64 -20.50 8.97
N GLU A 286 4.06 -21.05 10.01
CA GLU A 286 4.32 -22.42 10.44
C GLU A 286 4.04 -23.41 9.28
N PRO A 287 4.88 -24.44 9.08
CA PRO A 287 4.66 -25.42 8.02
C PRO A 287 3.26 -26.03 8.07
N GLY A 288 2.58 -26.08 6.92
CA GLY A 288 1.24 -26.64 6.81
C GLY A 288 0.10 -25.75 7.32
N SER A 289 0.40 -24.56 7.88
CA SER A 289 -0.62 -23.65 8.41
C SER A 289 -1.25 -22.72 7.38
N VAL A 290 -0.68 -22.61 6.18
CA VAL A 290 -1.18 -21.71 5.14
C VAL A 290 -2.33 -22.37 4.38
N TYR A 291 -3.46 -21.69 4.35
CA TYR A 291 -4.68 -22.18 3.71
C TYR A 291 -5.44 -21.09 2.97
N TRP A 292 -6.25 -21.50 2.00
CA TRP A 292 -7.21 -20.65 1.31
C TRP A 292 -8.46 -20.54 2.19
N SER A 293 -8.74 -19.32 2.70
CA SER A 293 -9.76 -19.12 3.73
C SER A 293 -11.15 -18.81 3.17
N ASP A 294 -11.22 -18.06 2.06
CA ASP A 294 -12.48 -17.72 1.41
C ASP A 294 -12.32 -17.38 -0.08
N PHE A 295 -13.42 -17.46 -0.81
CA PHE A 295 -13.57 -17.02 -2.20
C PHE A 295 -14.91 -16.34 -2.34
N ARG A 296 -14.93 -15.13 -2.89
CA ARG A 296 -16.16 -14.35 -3.04
C ARG A 296 -16.06 -13.28 -4.12
N ILE A 297 -17.22 -12.78 -4.52
CA ILE A 297 -17.33 -11.57 -5.33
C ILE A 297 -17.50 -10.38 -4.39
N GLU A 298 -16.65 -9.36 -4.54
CA GLU A 298 -16.81 -8.07 -3.87
C GLU A 298 -17.27 -7.02 -4.87
N ALA A 299 -18.47 -6.48 -4.64
CA ALA A 299 -19.04 -5.42 -5.44
C ALA A 299 -18.69 -4.06 -4.83
N LEU A 300 -17.95 -3.25 -5.60
CA LEU A 300 -17.71 -1.84 -5.33
C LEU A 300 -18.74 -0.99 -6.07
N SER A 301 -18.63 0.33 -6.04
CA SER A 301 -19.59 1.24 -6.69
C SER A 301 -19.61 1.09 -8.20
N THR A 302 -18.44 0.95 -8.83
CA THR A 302 -18.26 0.96 -10.30
C THR A 302 -17.89 -0.39 -10.88
N VAL A 303 -17.31 -1.26 -10.08
CA VAL A 303 -16.78 -2.56 -10.49
C VAL A 303 -17.08 -3.65 -9.46
N GLN A 304 -16.92 -4.89 -9.87
CA GLN A 304 -16.96 -6.06 -8.99
C GLN A 304 -15.76 -6.95 -9.27
N HIS A 305 -15.24 -7.58 -8.22
CA HIS A 305 -13.98 -8.33 -8.23
C HIS A 305 -14.16 -9.74 -7.70
N LEU A 306 -13.37 -10.68 -8.24
CA LEU A 306 -13.08 -11.95 -7.56
C LEU A 306 -12.02 -11.71 -6.48
N VAL A 307 -12.34 -12.07 -5.27
CA VAL A 307 -11.48 -11.88 -4.10
C VAL A 307 -11.33 -13.21 -3.36
N SER A 308 -10.11 -13.55 -3.00
CA SER A 308 -9.83 -14.67 -2.11
C SER A 308 -9.17 -14.21 -0.82
N GLY A 309 -9.36 -14.98 0.24
CA GLY A 309 -8.57 -14.89 1.46
C GLY A 309 -7.51 -15.98 1.47
N VAL A 310 -6.27 -15.62 1.80
CA VAL A 310 -5.21 -16.59 2.11
C VAL A 310 -4.67 -16.23 3.49
N SER A 311 -4.62 -17.20 4.38
CA SER A 311 -4.24 -16.99 5.78
C SER A 311 -3.26 -18.07 6.23
N GLY A 312 -2.47 -17.76 7.27
CA GLY A 312 -1.55 -18.69 7.89
C GLY A 312 -1.18 -18.24 9.30
N LYS A 313 -0.70 -19.20 10.10
CA LYS A 313 -0.20 -18.94 11.46
C LYS A 313 1.27 -18.52 11.35
N LEU A 314 1.60 -17.36 11.88
CA LEU A 314 2.97 -16.83 11.89
C LEU A 314 3.90 -17.76 12.70
N ILE A 315 5.13 -17.90 12.23
CA ILE A 315 6.22 -18.52 13.01
C ILE A 315 6.40 -17.72 14.30
N SER A 316 6.65 -18.42 15.40
CA SER A 316 6.87 -17.79 16.71
C SER A 316 8.04 -16.81 16.65
N ASN A 317 7.85 -15.64 17.26
CA ASN A 317 8.87 -14.57 17.36
C ASN A 317 9.31 -13.94 16.03
N ILE A 318 8.53 -14.09 14.96
CA ILE A 318 8.81 -13.37 13.70
C ILE A 318 8.45 -11.89 13.87
N GLY A 319 9.39 -11.00 13.55
CA GLY A 319 9.21 -9.56 13.58
C GLY A 319 8.48 -9.01 12.35
N PHE A 320 7.95 -7.80 12.48
CA PHE A 320 7.26 -7.14 11.37
C PHE A 320 8.22 -6.85 10.19
N SER A 321 9.48 -6.50 10.49
CA SER A 321 10.55 -6.32 9.51
C SER A 321 10.73 -7.54 8.60
N GLN A 322 10.75 -8.73 9.19
CA GLN A 322 10.85 -9.99 8.45
C GLN A 322 9.60 -10.27 7.61
N ILE A 323 8.40 -9.97 8.14
CA ILE A 323 7.13 -10.11 7.42
C ILE A 323 7.11 -9.22 6.19
N ILE A 324 7.49 -7.95 6.33
CA ILE A 324 7.55 -7.00 5.19
C ILE A 324 8.59 -7.47 4.17
N SER A 325 9.79 -7.84 4.59
CA SER A 325 10.85 -8.29 3.68
C SER A 325 10.42 -9.50 2.85
N ALA A 326 9.69 -10.45 3.43
CA ALA A 326 9.22 -11.63 2.72
C ALA A 326 8.10 -11.34 1.70
N LEU A 327 7.22 -10.38 2.00
CA LEU A 327 6.02 -10.11 1.20
C LEU A 327 6.16 -8.95 0.22
N PHE A 328 7.06 -8.00 0.49
CA PHE A 328 7.24 -6.81 -0.34
C PHE A 328 8.24 -7.08 -1.50
N PRO A 329 7.94 -6.57 -2.72
CA PRO A 329 6.65 -6.05 -3.14
C PRO A 329 5.61 -7.16 -3.33
N GLY A 330 4.32 -6.79 -3.30
CA GLY A 330 3.24 -7.75 -3.47
C GLY A 330 3.27 -8.43 -4.85
N GLY A 331 3.03 -9.76 -4.90
CA GLY A 331 3.01 -10.51 -6.16
C GLY A 331 1.92 -10.05 -7.13
N SER A 332 0.75 -9.60 -6.62
CA SER A 332 -0.34 -9.09 -7.43
C SER A 332 -0.01 -7.82 -8.21
N ILE A 333 0.93 -7.02 -7.72
CA ILE A 333 1.37 -5.77 -8.37
C ILE A 333 2.70 -5.93 -9.14
N THR A 334 3.32 -7.08 -9.13
CA THR A 334 4.56 -7.38 -9.86
C THR A 334 4.31 -8.36 -11.00
N GLY A 335 4.12 -9.62 -10.68
CA GLY A 335 3.91 -10.71 -11.62
C GLY A 335 4.38 -12.05 -11.06
N CYS A 336 4.38 -13.05 -11.89
CA CYS A 336 4.71 -14.43 -11.51
C CYS A 336 5.64 -15.08 -12.54
N PRO A 337 6.79 -15.66 -12.13
CA PRO A 337 7.43 -15.65 -10.81
C PRO A 337 7.89 -14.25 -10.39
N LYS A 338 7.76 -13.91 -9.10
CA LYS A 338 7.98 -12.55 -8.57
C LYS A 338 9.35 -11.95 -8.97
N ILE A 339 10.44 -12.67 -8.72
CA ILE A 339 11.81 -12.18 -8.97
C ILE A 339 12.05 -11.90 -10.45
N ALA A 340 11.67 -12.84 -11.33
CA ALA A 340 11.80 -12.67 -12.78
C ALA A 340 10.97 -11.47 -13.28
N SER A 341 9.76 -11.29 -12.75
CA SER A 341 8.89 -10.16 -13.10
C SER A 341 9.47 -8.82 -12.63
N ILE A 342 10.03 -8.74 -11.43
CA ILE A 342 10.71 -7.52 -10.94
C ILE A 342 11.87 -7.13 -11.83
N ALA A 343 12.74 -8.09 -12.21
CA ALA A 343 13.86 -7.85 -13.10
C ALA A 343 13.39 -7.35 -14.48
N ALA A 344 12.34 -7.96 -15.04
CA ALA A 344 11.75 -7.56 -16.31
C ALA A 344 11.11 -6.17 -16.26
N ILE A 345 10.34 -5.86 -15.20
CA ILE A 345 9.76 -4.52 -15.00
C ILE A 345 10.87 -3.47 -14.98
N ASN A 346 11.93 -3.69 -14.19
CA ASN A 346 13.04 -2.76 -14.10
C ASN A 346 13.72 -2.54 -15.46
N ALA A 347 13.93 -3.60 -16.26
CA ALA A 347 14.54 -3.49 -17.56
C ALA A 347 13.67 -2.78 -18.63
N VAL A 348 12.36 -2.75 -18.46
CA VAL A 348 11.41 -2.14 -19.41
C VAL A 348 11.01 -0.73 -19.03
N SER A 349 11.03 -0.39 -17.73
CA SER A 349 10.53 0.88 -17.19
C SER A 349 11.49 2.06 -17.39
N TYR A 350 12.78 1.79 -17.66
CA TYR A 350 13.82 2.80 -17.83
C TYR A 350 14.34 2.85 -19.28
#